data_970dbd047650937f68b23685826cbaec
#
_entry.id   970dbd047650937f68b23685826cbaec
#
_cell.length_a   1.000
_cell.length_b   1.000
_cell.length_c   1.000
_cell.angle_alpha   90.00
_cell.angle_beta   90.00
_cell.angle_gamma   90.00
#
_symmetry.space_group_name_H-M   'P 1'
#
loop_
_entity.id
_entity.type
_entity.pdbx_description
1 polymer ?
#
loop_
_entity_poly.entity_id
_entity_poly.type
_entity_poly.pdbx_seq_one_letter_code
_entity_poly.pdbx_strand_id
1 'polypeptide(L)'
;MAGRYPQGDFFDFESELPQEEKQILYKVREWARESVLPIAVDYWNREEFPHELIPEIQDLNIISLVRGQGRSRLLAGLVAAEVHRADGSVGTFFSGQDGLFTGSIELLGSEEQKERWLEDLYAVRKTGVLAITEPEAGSDVAQGMRTTAKKVDGGWVLNGAKRWIGNATFSDYVAVYARDPEDEQVKGFIVDTSSEGYSATLMKNRIAIRAVQNADIVLDNVFVPDDCKLEHANSFKDLNKVFKSARSTVGWQAVGTQMGALDVALDYVDKRKQFGKKISSFQLNQNKLATIQGNLVASESMMAQLARMEDRGSARNEQSALAKAFTSKLMRESVALGRELLGGNGLMTEYRMAKIFNDAEAIYSYEGSYDINQLVTGRAITGESAFV
;
A
#
# COMPACT_ATOMS: atom_id res chain seq x y z
N MET A 1 -9.90 -11.77 30.15
CA MET A 1 -8.45 -11.88 30.38
C MET A 1 -7.96 -10.48 30.75
N ALA A 2 -7.86 -10.21 32.04
CA ALA A 2 -7.34 -8.93 32.52
C ALA A 2 -5.84 -8.87 32.23
N GLY A 3 -5.38 -7.82 31.58
CA GLY A 3 -3.96 -7.48 31.44
C GLY A 3 -3.29 -7.78 30.10
N ARG A 4 -3.99 -8.15 29.04
CA ARG A 4 -3.40 -8.12 27.68
C ARG A 4 -3.57 -6.70 27.15
N TYR A 5 -2.45 -6.08 26.80
CA TYR A 5 -2.42 -4.88 25.99
C TYR A 5 -3.29 -5.05 24.73
N PRO A 6 -3.85 -3.98 24.15
CA PRO A 6 -4.46 -4.06 22.84
C PRO A 6 -3.49 -4.80 21.91
N GLN A 7 -3.90 -5.90 21.30
CA GLN A 7 -3.03 -6.68 20.46
C GLN A 7 -2.56 -5.78 19.31
N GLY A 8 -1.26 -5.57 19.19
CA GLY A 8 -0.67 -4.74 18.16
C GLY A 8 -0.29 -3.31 18.57
N ASP A 9 -0.69 -2.83 19.75
CA ASP A 9 -0.29 -1.50 20.23
C ASP A 9 0.34 -1.59 21.64
N PHE A 10 1.50 -2.23 21.68
CA PHE A 10 2.19 -2.53 22.95
C PHE A 10 2.76 -1.29 23.64
N PHE A 11 3.04 -0.23 22.88
CA PHE A 11 3.56 1.05 23.41
C PHE A 11 2.52 2.17 23.43
N ASP A 12 1.23 1.83 23.25
CA ASP A 12 0.09 2.74 23.41
C ASP A 12 0.15 3.97 22.47
N PHE A 13 0.52 3.75 21.20
CA PHE A 13 0.54 4.82 20.18
C PHE A 13 -0.85 5.41 19.93
N GLU A 14 -1.91 4.59 20.08
CA GLU A 14 -3.29 5.05 19.94
C GLU A 14 -3.67 6.13 20.97
N SER A 15 -2.99 6.16 22.13
CA SER A 15 -3.24 7.18 23.16
C SER A 15 -2.92 8.59 22.69
N GLU A 16 -2.03 8.72 21.69
CA GLU A 16 -1.64 10.02 21.10
C GLU A 16 -2.75 10.63 20.22
N LEU A 17 -3.70 9.81 19.75
CA LEU A 17 -4.79 10.31 18.91
C LEU A 17 -5.82 11.09 19.74
N PRO A 18 -6.36 12.22 19.21
CA PRO A 18 -7.57 12.83 19.75
C PRO A 18 -8.74 11.85 19.80
N GLN A 19 -9.68 12.06 20.70
CA GLN A 19 -10.82 11.15 20.90
C GLN A 19 -11.64 10.91 19.62
N GLU A 20 -11.81 11.94 18.81
CA GLU A 20 -12.52 11.83 17.51
C GLU A 20 -11.76 10.92 16.53
N GLU A 21 -10.44 11.02 16.47
CA GLU A 21 -9.61 10.16 15.62
C GLU A 21 -9.59 8.70 16.10
N LYS A 22 -9.61 8.48 17.42
CA LYS A 22 -9.77 7.13 18.00
C LYS A 22 -11.09 6.48 17.56
N GLN A 23 -12.18 7.25 17.52
CA GLN A 23 -13.48 6.73 17.08
C GLN A 23 -13.42 6.29 15.60
N ILE A 24 -12.74 7.05 14.74
CA ILE A 24 -12.53 6.68 13.34
C ILE A 24 -11.72 5.37 13.25
N LEU A 25 -10.60 5.30 13.96
CA LEU A 25 -9.74 4.10 13.98
C LEU A 25 -10.51 2.87 14.45
N TYR A 26 -11.30 2.98 15.51
CA TYR A 26 -12.07 1.86 16.07
C TYR A 26 -13.17 1.39 15.12
N LYS A 27 -13.85 2.31 14.44
CA LYS A 27 -14.85 2.00 13.40
C LYS A 27 -14.21 1.21 12.24
N VAL A 28 -13.03 1.62 11.78
CA VAL A 28 -12.32 0.91 10.73
C VAL A 28 -11.84 -0.46 11.19
N ARG A 29 -11.30 -0.55 12.40
CA ARG A 29 -10.88 -1.84 13.02
C ARG A 29 -12.04 -2.83 13.12
N GLU A 30 -13.21 -2.38 13.56
CA GLU A 30 -14.41 -3.21 13.65
C GLU A 30 -14.82 -3.74 12.27
N TRP A 31 -14.94 -2.86 11.28
CA TRP A 31 -15.23 -3.24 9.91
C TRP A 31 -14.19 -4.23 9.34
N ALA A 32 -12.91 -3.93 9.49
CA ALA A 32 -11.85 -4.78 9.00
C ALA A 32 -11.90 -6.19 9.61
N ARG A 33 -12.25 -6.29 10.91
CA ARG A 33 -12.39 -7.55 11.62
C ARG A 33 -13.66 -8.33 11.25
N GLU A 34 -14.78 -7.62 11.03
CA GLU A 34 -16.09 -8.24 10.87
C GLU A 34 -16.46 -8.51 9.42
N SER A 35 -16.04 -7.64 8.49
CA SER A 35 -16.33 -7.79 7.06
C SER A 35 -15.14 -8.32 6.26
N VAL A 36 -13.93 -7.79 6.46
CA VAL A 36 -12.77 -8.13 5.62
C VAL A 36 -12.14 -9.46 6.02
N LEU A 37 -11.82 -9.60 7.31
CA LEU A 37 -11.08 -10.74 7.84
C LEU A 37 -11.72 -12.09 7.55
N PRO A 38 -13.05 -12.30 7.68
CA PRO A 38 -13.68 -13.59 7.47
C PRO A 38 -13.60 -14.11 6.04
N ILE A 39 -13.55 -13.24 5.04
CA ILE A 39 -13.56 -13.60 3.61
C ILE A 39 -12.16 -13.60 2.97
N ALA A 40 -11.16 -13.04 3.65
CA ALA A 40 -9.83 -12.76 3.12
C ALA A 40 -9.12 -13.98 2.51
N VAL A 41 -9.18 -15.14 3.19
CA VAL A 41 -8.51 -16.38 2.72
C VAL A 41 -9.20 -16.94 1.49
N ASP A 42 -10.51 -16.89 1.46
CA ASP A 42 -11.31 -17.45 0.37
C ASP A 42 -11.08 -16.69 -0.94
N TYR A 43 -11.18 -15.36 -0.90
CA TYR A 43 -10.87 -14.51 -2.05
C TYR A 43 -9.41 -14.62 -2.50
N TRP A 44 -8.48 -14.71 -1.56
CA TRP A 44 -7.07 -14.91 -1.88
C TRP A 44 -6.83 -16.25 -2.61
N ASN A 45 -7.48 -17.34 -2.16
CA ASN A 45 -7.36 -18.65 -2.79
C ASN A 45 -7.95 -18.67 -4.21
N ARG A 46 -9.05 -17.94 -4.44
CA ARG A 46 -9.71 -17.84 -5.75
C ARG A 46 -9.03 -16.86 -6.71
N GLU A 47 -8.10 -16.02 -6.22
CA GLU A 47 -7.49 -14.91 -6.97
C GLU A 47 -8.53 -13.89 -7.46
N GLU A 48 -9.55 -13.60 -6.65
CA GLU A 48 -10.64 -12.68 -6.94
C GLU A 48 -10.67 -11.52 -5.95
N PHE A 49 -11.06 -10.32 -6.40
CA PHE A 49 -11.25 -9.18 -5.51
C PHE A 49 -12.67 -9.21 -4.89
N PRO A 50 -12.81 -8.94 -3.58
CA PRO A 50 -14.11 -8.89 -2.91
C PRO A 50 -14.85 -7.59 -3.19
N HIS A 51 -15.50 -7.50 -4.35
CA HIS A 51 -16.19 -6.28 -4.80
C HIS A 51 -17.32 -5.85 -3.86
N GLU A 52 -17.90 -6.77 -3.09
CA GLU A 52 -18.92 -6.49 -2.07
C GLU A 52 -18.42 -5.58 -0.95
N LEU A 53 -17.11 -5.45 -0.74
CA LEU A 53 -16.55 -4.52 0.24
C LEU A 53 -16.55 -3.06 -0.23
N ILE A 54 -16.66 -2.78 -1.54
CA ILE A 54 -16.64 -1.41 -2.06
C ILE A 54 -17.80 -0.57 -1.52
N PRO A 55 -19.07 -1.03 -1.56
CA PRO A 55 -20.18 -0.32 -0.93
C PRO A 55 -19.98 -0.06 0.57
N GLU A 56 -19.41 -1.01 1.30
CA GLU A 56 -19.13 -0.84 2.73
C GLU A 56 -18.07 0.24 2.98
N ILE A 57 -17.02 0.30 2.15
CA ILE A 57 -15.99 1.36 2.20
C ILE A 57 -16.61 2.72 1.91
N GLN A 58 -17.56 2.80 0.97
CA GLN A 58 -18.32 4.02 0.65
C GLN A 58 -19.15 4.46 1.85
N ASP A 59 -19.93 3.57 2.45
CA ASP A 59 -20.79 3.85 3.60
C ASP A 59 -19.98 4.30 4.84
N LEU A 60 -18.81 3.69 5.04
CA LEU A 60 -17.88 4.08 6.09
C LEU A 60 -17.23 5.44 5.84
N ASN A 61 -17.11 5.84 4.58
CA ASN A 61 -16.48 7.08 4.13
C ASN A 61 -15.03 7.24 4.67
N ILE A 62 -14.28 6.14 4.72
CA ILE A 62 -12.99 6.04 5.42
C ILE A 62 -11.98 7.04 4.87
N ILE A 63 -11.85 7.15 3.55
CA ILE A 63 -10.85 8.04 2.92
C ILE A 63 -11.15 9.50 3.26
N SER A 64 -12.41 9.95 3.12
CA SER A 64 -12.79 11.32 3.52
C SER A 64 -12.52 11.59 5.00
N LEU A 65 -12.77 10.59 5.87
CA LEU A 65 -12.55 10.74 7.31
C LEU A 65 -11.06 10.90 7.66
N VAL A 66 -10.15 10.16 7.03
CA VAL A 66 -8.71 10.25 7.31
C VAL A 66 -8.04 11.41 6.58
N ARG A 67 -8.63 11.90 5.49
CA ARG A 67 -8.17 13.05 4.69
C ARG A 67 -8.78 14.38 5.16
N GLY A 68 -9.71 14.34 6.10
CA GLY A 68 -10.38 15.53 6.64
C GLY A 68 -9.40 16.57 7.16
N GLN A 69 -9.76 17.85 7.03
CA GLN A 69 -8.93 18.95 7.47
C GLN A 69 -8.55 18.81 8.96
N GLY A 70 -7.27 18.95 9.28
CA GLY A 70 -6.74 18.84 10.63
C GLY A 70 -6.56 17.42 11.17
N ARG A 71 -6.77 16.38 10.35
CA ARG A 71 -6.48 14.98 10.72
C ARG A 71 -4.98 14.70 10.75
N SER A 72 -4.56 13.89 11.74
CA SER A 72 -3.15 13.52 11.88
C SER A 72 -2.72 12.47 10.86
N ARG A 73 -1.46 12.51 10.45
CA ARG A 73 -0.84 11.44 9.64
C ARG A 73 -0.72 10.13 10.42
N LEU A 74 -0.70 10.21 11.75
CA LEU A 74 -0.74 9.03 12.61
C LEU A 74 -2.06 8.27 12.44
N LEU A 75 -3.21 8.97 12.43
CA LEU A 75 -4.51 8.34 12.15
C LEU A 75 -4.51 7.63 10.78
N ALA A 76 -4.09 8.32 9.73
CA ALA A 76 -4.06 7.75 8.38
C ALA A 76 -3.19 6.48 8.34
N GLY A 77 -2.06 6.51 9.01
CA GLY A 77 -1.15 5.37 9.12
C GLY A 77 -1.75 4.18 9.89
N LEU A 78 -2.34 4.43 11.06
CA LEU A 78 -2.97 3.38 11.86
C LEU A 78 -4.19 2.76 11.15
N VAL A 79 -4.98 3.58 10.44
CA VAL A 79 -6.08 3.07 9.60
C VAL A 79 -5.56 2.16 8.48
N ALA A 80 -4.52 2.57 7.76
CA ALA A 80 -3.89 1.73 6.75
C ALA A 80 -3.36 0.42 7.35
N ALA A 81 -2.75 0.47 8.54
CA ALA A 81 -2.28 -0.70 9.26
C ALA A 81 -3.44 -1.64 9.65
N GLU A 82 -4.56 -1.14 10.16
CA GLU A 82 -5.70 -1.99 10.53
C GLU A 82 -6.33 -2.72 9.34
N VAL A 83 -6.45 -2.06 8.18
CA VAL A 83 -6.95 -2.73 6.97
C VAL A 83 -5.98 -3.82 6.51
N HIS A 84 -4.66 -3.57 6.52
CA HIS A 84 -3.65 -4.59 6.18
C HIS A 84 -3.55 -5.72 7.21
N ARG A 85 -3.81 -5.46 8.49
CA ARG A 85 -3.92 -6.45 9.55
C ARG A 85 -4.98 -7.50 9.24
N ALA A 86 -6.10 -7.07 8.67
CA ALA A 86 -7.17 -7.96 8.25
C ALA A 86 -6.82 -8.68 6.93
N ASP A 87 -6.41 -7.91 5.91
CA ASP A 87 -6.09 -8.45 4.57
C ASP A 87 -5.13 -7.55 3.77
N GLY A 88 -4.01 -8.13 3.32
CA GLY A 88 -3.03 -7.41 2.50
C GLY A 88 -3.55 -6.99 1.12
N SER A 89 -4.47 -7.74 0.51
CA SER A 89 -5.03 -7.40 -0.80
C SER A 89 -6.04 -6.25 -0.73
N VAL A 90 -6.96 -6.28 0.25
CA VAL A 90 -7.91 -5.19 0.50
C VAL A 90 -7.16 -3.94 0.95
N GLY A 91 -6.15 -4.09 1.82
CA GLY A 91 -5.28 -3.00 2.24
C GLY A 91 -4.52 -2.37 1.06
N THR A 92 -4.05 -3.18 0.10
CA THR A 92 -3.40 -2.67 -1.12
C THR A 92 -4.38 -1.90 -2.00
N PHE A 93 -5.63 -2.36 -2.15
CA PHE A 93 -6.69 -1.60 -2.85
C PHE A 93 -6.93 -0.26 -2.16
N PHE A 94 -7.16 -0.27 -0.84
CA PHE A 94 -7.40 0.93 -0.05
C PHE A 94 -6.25 1.94 -0.18
N SER A 95 -5.02 1.48 0.03
CA SER A 95 -3.84 2.35 -0.04
C SER A 95 -3.55 2.86 -1.47
N GLY A 96 -3.84 2.06 -2.49
CA GLY A 96 -3.72 2.44 -3.89
C GLY A 96 -4.71 3.55 -4.26
N GLN A 97 -5.96 3.39 -3.87
CA GLN A 97 -7.02 4.39 -4.05
C GLN A 97 -6.67 5.69 -3.32
N ASP A 98 -6.40 5.60 -2.01
CA ASP A 98 -6.14 6.75 -1.14
C ASP A 98 -4.79 7.42 -1.46
N GLY A 99 -3.69 6.67 -1.34
CA GLY A 99 -2.35 7.24 -1.34
C GLY A 99 -1.75 7.49 -2.72
N LEU A 100 -1.99 6.59 -3.68
CA LEU A 100 -1.37 6.66 -5.00
C LEU A 100 -2.20 7.46 -6.00
N PHE A 101 -3.41 7.02 -6.28
CA PHE A 101 -4.24 7.66 -7.31
C PHE A 101 -4.77 9.02 -6.85
N THR A 102 -5.51 9.04 -5.74
CA THR A 102 -6.04 10.28 -5.16
C THR A 102 -4.92 11.24 -4.80
N GLY A 103 -3.84 10.72 -4.18
CA GLY A 103 -2.64 11.50 -3.86
C GLY A 103 -1.93 12.10 -5.09
N SER A 104 -1.98 11.45 -6.26
CA SER A 104 -1.46 12.03 -7.50
C SER A 104 -2.24 13.28 -7.92
N ILE A 105 -3.57 13.26 -7.81
CA ILE A 105 -4.41 14.42 -8.14
C ILE A 105 -4.25 15.52 -7.11
N GLU A 106 -4.22 15.20 -5.80
CA GLU A 106 -3.99 16.19 -4.74
C GLU A 106 -2.67 16.95 -4.89
N LEU A 107 -1.60 16.21 -5.22
CA LEU A 107 -0.25 16.75 -5.27
C LEU A 107 0.10 17.41 -6.61
N LEU A 108 -0.49 16.93 -7.70
CA LEU A 108 -0.07 17.26 -9.06
C LEU A 108 -1.20 17.77 -9.97
N GLY A 109 -2.45 17.78 -9.51
CA GLY A 109 -3.59 18.37 -10.22
C GLY A 109 -3.71 19.88 -10.02
N SER A 110 -4.34 20.58 -10.98
CA SER A 110 -4.83 21.94 -10.80
C SER A 110 -6.01 21.98 -9.83
N GLU A 111 -6.44 23.16 -9.39
CA GLU A 111 -7.63 23.28 -8.52
C GLU A 111 -8.89 22.77 -9.23
N GLU A 112 -9.06 23.06 -10.54
CA GLU A 112 -10.18 22.56 -11.35
C GLU A 112 -10.15 21.01 -11.45
N GLN A 113 -8.97 20.42 -11.58
CA GLN A 113 -8.80 18.96 -11.60
C GLN A 113 -9.14 18.34 -10.24
N LYS A 114 -8.73 18.97 -9.14
CA LYS A 114 -9.09 18.55 -7.79
C LYS A 114 -10.60 18.63 -7.54
N GLU A 115 -11.24 19.74 -7.90
CA GLU A 115 -12.68 19.92 -7.80
C GLU A 115 -13.46 18.87 -8.60
N ARG A 116 -12.96 18.52 -9.80
CA ARG A 116 -13.59 17.55 -10.68
C ARG A 116 -13.58 16.12 -10.13
N TRP A 117 -12.51 15.69 -9.46
CA TRP A 117 -12.32 14.27 -9.16
C TRP A 117 -12.30 13.91 -7.68
N LEU A 118 -11.81 14.80 -6.79
CA LEU A 118 -11.48 14.37 -5.43
C LEU A 118 -12.71 13.96 -4.61
N GLU A 119 -13.85 14.60 -4.79
CA GLU A 119 -15.05 14.25 -4.03
C GLU A 119 -15.49 12.80 -4.29
N ASP A 120 -15.55 12.38 -5.56
CA ASP A 120 -15.93 11.01 -5.95
C ASP A 120 -14.88 9.98 -5.53
N LEU A 121 -13.60 10.36 -5.55
CA LEU A 121 -12.49 9.50 -5.15
C LEU A 121 -12.41 9.29 -3.64
N TYR A 122 -12.63 10.33 -2.85
CA TYR A 122 -12.70 10.22 -1.39
C TYR A 122 -13.89 9.38 -0.94
N ALA A 123 -15.02 9.51 -1.61
CA ALA A 123 -16.20 8.71 -1.36
C ALA A 123 -16.14 7.31 -2.01
N VAL A 124 -15.07 6.99 -2.73
CA VAL A 124 -14.90 5.74 -3.51
C VAL A 124 -16.07 5.47 -4.48
N ARG A 125 -16.81 6.54 -4.90
CA ARG A 125 -17.79 6.43 -5.99
C ARG A 125 -17.13 6.17 -7.33
N LYS A 126 -15.86 6.61 -7.46
CA LYS A 126 -14.95 6.29 -8.56
C LYS A 126 -13.67 5.69 -8.02
N THR A 127 -13.14 4.72 -8.75
CA THR A 127 -11.90 4.04 -8.41
C THR A 127 -10.79 4.41 -9.38
N GLY A 128 -9.56 4.47 -8.86
CA GLY A 128 -8.41 4.78 -9.68
C GLY A 128 -7.14 4.11 -9.21
N VAL A 129 -6.20 3.92 -10.15
CA VAL A 129 -4.92 3.28 -9.92
C VAL A 129 -3.79 4.04 -10.59
N LEU A 130 -2.55 3.80 -10.12
CA LEU A 130 -1.34 4.42 -10.63
C LEU A 130 -0.58 3.45 -11.54
N ALA A 131 -0.20 3.88 -12.74
CA ALA A 131 0.50 3.08 -13.75
C ALA A 131 1.84 3.73 -14.15
N ILE A 132 2.94 3.18 -13.60
CA ILE A 132 4.31 3.68 -13.85
C ILE A 132 5.17 2.56 -14.43
N THR A 133 5.31 1.44 -13.72
CA THR A 133 6.15 0.30 -14.07
C THR A 133 5.78 -0.27 -15.43
N GLU A 134 6.80 -0.62 -16.23
CA GLU A 134 6.67 -1.20 -17.55
C GLU A 134 7.26 -2.61 -17.60
N PRO A 135 6.95 -3.42 -18.64
CA PRO A 135 7.52 -4.77 -18.77
C PRO A 135 9.05 -4.78 -18.70
N GLU A 136 9.72 -3.79 -19.27
CA GLU A 136 11.19 -3.70 -19.36
C GLU A 136 11.80 -2.64 -18.42
N ALA A 137 10.98 -1.90 -17.66
CA ALA A 137 11.45 -0.83 -16.77
C ALA A 137 10.72 -0.87 -15.42
N GLY A 138 11.43 -1.26 -14.37
CA GLY A 138 10.96 -1.28 -12.98
C GLY A 138 11.74 -0.29 -12.11
N SER A 139 12.85 -0.73 -11.54
CA SER A 139 13.69 0.12 -10.67
C SER A 139 14.33 1.31 -11.40
N ASP A 140 14.56 1.17 -12.71
CA ASP A 140 15.13 2.19 -13.59
C ASP A 140 14.08 3.00 -14.36
N VAL A 141 12.81 2.93 -13.97
CA VAL A 141 11.68 3.54 -14.70
C VAL A 141 11.87 5.03 -15.01
N ALA A 142 12.68 5.75 -14.25
CA ALA A 142 13.00 7.14 -14.52
C ALA A 142 13.67 7.35 -15.89
N GLN A 143 14.57 6.45 -16.28
CA GLN A 143 15.32 6.50 -17.53
C GLN A 143 14.77 5.50 -18.55
N GLY A 144 14.35 4.32 -18.09
CA GLY A 144 13.91 3.20 -18.92
C GLY A 144 12.47 3.30 -19.45
N MET A 145 11.67 4.29 -19.04
CA MET A 145 10.28 4.44 -19.48
C MET A 145 10.17 4.60 -20.98
N ARG A 146 9.41 3.69 -21.63
CA ARG A 146 9.18 3.64 -23.07
C ARG A 146 7.77 4.06 -23.49
N THR A 147 6.80 4.04 -22.56
CA THR A 147 5.46 4.57 -22.84
C THR A 147 5.58 6.05 -23.19
N THR A 148 5.00 6.45 -24.33
CA THR A 148 5.07 7.81 -24.87
C THR A 148 3.71 8.49 -24.76
N ALA A 149 3.75 9.82 -24.62
CA ALA A 149 2.59 10.72 -24.74
C ALA A 149 2.93 11.82 -25.72
N LYS A 150 2.35 11.80 -26.92
CA LYS A 150 2.57 12.78 -27.97
C LYS A 150 1.47 13.83 -27.95
N LYS A 151 1.84 15.11 -27.91
CA LYS A 151 0.90 16.23 -28.02
C LYS A 151 0.26 16.26 -29.40
N VAL A 152 -1.07 16.43 -29.42
CA VAL A 152 -1.90 16.61 -30.62
C VAL A 152 -2.89 17.74 -30.41
N ASP A 153 -3.70 18.05 -31.42
CA ASP A 153 -4.76 19.07 -31.25
C ASP A 153 -5.80 18.64 -30.22
N GLY A 154 -6.04 19.46 -29.23
CA GLY A 154 -7.02 19.24 -28.14
C GLY A 154 -6.60 18.20 -27.08
N GLY A 155 -5.42 17.59 -27.15
CA GLY A 155 -5.02 16.57 -26.18
C GLY A 155 -3.68 15.89 -26.46
N TRP A 156 -3.60 14.64 -26.04
CA TRP A 156 -2.42 13.78 -26.11
C TRP A 156 -2.78 12.39 -26.60
N VAL A 157 -1.86 11.76 -27.31
CA VAL A 157 -2.00 10.34 -27.72
C VAL A 157 -0.96 9.52 -26.99
N LEU A 158 -1.40 8.54 -26.21
CA LEU A 158 -0.55 7.65 -25.42
C LEU A 158 -0.37 6.32 -26.11
N ASN A 159 0.89 5.85 -26.16
CA ASN A 159 1.27 4.55 -26.70
C ASN A 159 2.28 3.86 -25.80
N GLY A 160 2.08 2.58 -25.49
CA GLY A 160 3.00 1.79 -24.70
C GLY A 160 2.34 0.70 -23.88
N ALA A 161 3.04 0.25 -22.84
CA ALA A 161 2.56 -0.80 -21.95
C ALA A 161 2.97 -0.52 -20.51
N LYS A 162 2.10 -0.92 -19.57
CA LYS A 162 2.37 -0.87 -18.12
C LYS A 162 2.20 -2.25 -17.52
N ARG A 163 2.95 -2.54 -16.45
CA ARG A 163 2.97 -3.85 -15.82
C ARG A 163 2.83 -3.72 -14.31
N TRP A 164 2.26 -4.74 -13.67
CA TRP A 164 2.04 -4.80 -12.22
C TRP A 164 1.02 -3.77 -11.70
N ILE A 165 0.05 -3.38 -12.52
CA ILE A 165 -0.90 -2.34 -12.12
C ILE A 165 -2.08 -2.99 -11.38
N GLY A 166 -2.10 -2.79 -10.07
CA GLY A 166 -3.13 -3.38 -9.19
C GLY A 166 -4.52 -2.84 -9.52
N ASN A 167 -5.49 -3.76 -9.67
CA ASN A 167 -6.91 -3.45 -9.89
C ASN A 167 -7.26 -2.71 -11.19
N ALA A 168 -6.33 -2.60 -12.14
CA ALA A 168 -6.55 -1.93 -13.42
C ALA A 168 -7.64 -2.57 -14.29
N THR A 169 -8.04 -3.82 -13.98
CA THR A 169 -9.10 -4.54 -14.71
C THR A 169 -10.51 -4.05 -14.40
N PHE A 170 -10.70 -3.31 -13.31
CA PHE A 170 -12.03 -2.83 -12.90
C PHE A 170 -12.08 -1.37 -12.42
N SER A 171 -10.93 -0.68 -12.32
CA SER A 171 -10.90 0.73 -11.94
C SER A 171 -11.47 1.62 -13.03
N ASP A 172 -12.13 2.72 -12.65
CA ASP A 172 -12.67 3.71 -13.57
C ASP A 172 -11.56 4.51 -14.27
N TYR A 173 -10.48 4.83 -13.53
CA TYR A 173 -9.39 5.67 -14.01
C TYR A 173 -8.01 5.06 -13.75
N VAL A 174 -7.06 5.43 -14.60
CA VAL A 174 -5.64 5.11 -14.41
C VAL A 174 -4.81 6.39 -14.55
N ALA A 175 -4.03 6.72 -13.53
CA ALA A 175 -3.00 7.76 -13.65
C ALA A 175 -1.78 7.17 -14.37
N VAL A 176 -1.67 7.39 -15.66
CA VAL A 176 -0.58 6.90 -16.51
C VAL A 176 0.53 7.94 -16.54
N TYR A 177 1.76 7.50 -16.25
CA TYR A 177 2.95 8.32 -16.48
C TYR A 177 3.63 7.87 -17.76
N ALA A 178 3.90 8.85 -18.65
CA ALA A 178 4.44 8.60 -19.98
C ALA A 178 5.47 9.69 -20.34
N ARG A 179 6.42 9.35 -21.21
CA ARG A 179 7.45 10.26 -21.70
C ARG A 179 6.92 11.08 -22.89
N ASP A 180 7.05 12.37 -22.82
CA ASP A 180 6.83 13.26 -23.96
C ASP A 180 8.09 13.23 -24.86
N PRO A 181 7.96 12.81 -26.14
CA PRO A 181 9.11 12.73 -27.03
C PRO A 181 9.66 14.09 -27.48
N GLU A 182 8.95 15.22 -27.21
CA GLU A 182 9.42 16.55 -27.58
C GLU A 182 10.44 17.12 -26.59
N ASP A 183 10.23 16.86 -25.27
CA ASP A 183 11.11 17.40 -24.22
C ASP A 183 11.76 16.31 -23.35
N GLU A 184 11.51 15.04 -23.68
CA GLU A 184 11.98 13.84 -22.94
C GLU A 184 11.53 13.78 -21.47
N GLN A 185 10.59 14.63 -21.05
CA GLN A 185 10.10 14.66 -19.69
C GLN A 185 8.96 13.64 -19.47
N VAL A 186 8.89 13.11 -18.25
CA VAL A 186 7.79 12.23 -17.84
C VAL A 186 6.63 13.10 -17.35
N LYS A 187 5.46 12.92 -17.96
CA LYS A 187 4.23 13.64 -17.64
C LYS A 187 3.16 12.67 -17.12
N GLY A 188 2.21 13.15 -16.34
CA GLY A 188 1.12 12.36 -15.74
C GLY A 188 -0.23 12.65 -16.38
N PHE A 189 -1.00 11.62 -16.68
CA PHE A 189 -2.29 11.68 -17.38
C PHE A 189 -3.34 10.85 -16.65
N ILE A 190 -4.55 11.38 -16.49
CA ILE A 190 -5.70 10.61 -16.02
C ILE A 190 -6.40 10.02 -17.24
N VAL A 191 -6.32 8.71 -17.38
CA VAL A 191 -6.92 7.93 -18.46
C VAL A 191 -8.21 7.29 -17.95
N ASP A 192 -9.32 7.51 -18.65
CA ASP A 192 -10.56 6.74 -18.46
C ASP A 192 -10.35 5.33 -19.03
N THR A 193 -10.61 4.29 -18.25
CA THR A 193 -10.37 2.89 -18.66
C THR A 193 -11.34 2.42 -19.76
N SER A 194 -12.41 3.16 -20.04
CA SER A 194 -13.32 2.94 -21.16
C SER A 194 -12.81 3.53 -22.48
N SER A 195 -11.69 4.26 -22.49
CA SER A 195 -11.14 4.90 -23.68
C SER A 195 -10.75 3.86 -24.73
N GLU A 196 -11.01 4.18 -26.00
CA GLU A 196 -10.57 3.37 -27.15
C GLU A 196 -9.04 3.21 -27.10
N GLY A 197 -8.55 1.99 -27.37
CA GLY A 197 -7.12 1.66 -27.31
C GLY A 197 -6.59 1.29 -25.92
N TYR A 198 -7.36 1.47 -24.83
CA TYR A 198 -6.98 0.96 -23.52
C TYR A 198 -7.38 -0.50 -23.35
N SER A 199 -6.47 -1.31 -22.85
CA SER A 199 -6.79 -2.67 -22.41
C SER A 199 -5.98 -3.09 -21.19
N ALA A 200 -6.59 -3.87 -20.30
CA ALA A 200 -5.96 -4.41 -19.11
C ALA A 200 -6.16 -5.94 -19.05
N THR A 201 -5.06 -6.69 -18.94
CA THR A 201 -5.08 -8.16 -18.87
C THR A 201 -4.64 -8.62 -17.49
N LEU A 202 -5.49 -9.40 -16.80
CA LEU A 202 -5.23 -9.93 -15.47
C LEU A 202 -3.99 -10.82 -15.43
N MET A 203 -3.08 -10.54 -14.51
CA MET A 203 -1.94 -11.40 -14.20
C MET A 203 -2.35 -12.46 -13.17
N LYS A 204 -2.23 -13.74 -13.54
CA LYS A 204 -2.55 -14.91 -12.68
C LYS A 204 -1.30 -15.57 -12.09
N ASN A 205 -1.50 -16.54 -11.21
CA ASN A 205 -0.47 -17.41 -10.60
C ASN A 205 0.57 -16.66 -9.75
N ARG A 206 0.20 -15.55 -9.13
CA ARG A 206 1.04 -14.83 -8.17
C ARG A 206 1.02 -15.55 -6.81
N ILE A 207 2.11 -15.47 -6.08
CA ILE A 207 2.21 -16.06 -4.73
C ILE A 207 1.74 -15.10 -3.63
N ALA A 208 1.61 -13.80 -3.92
CA ALA A 208 1.35 -12.75 -2.95
C ALA A 208 0.19 -11.86 -3.36
N ILE A 209 -0.52 -11.28 -2.40
CA ILE A 209 -1.66 -10.37 -2.59
C ILE A 209 -2.57 -10.83 -3.73
N ARG A 210 -2.95 -12.10 -3.70
CA ARG A 210 -3.57 -12.78 -4.84
C ARG A 210 -4.94 -12.22 -5.20
N ALA A 211 -5.67 -11.64 -4.22
CA ALA A 211 -6.96 -11.03 -4.49
C ALA A 211 -6.85 -9.65 -5.14
N VAL A 212 -5.69 -8.97 -5.15
CA VAL A 212 -5.47 -7.78 -5.98
C VAL A 212 -5.51 -8.18 -7.45
N GLN A 213 -6.29 -7.49 -8.27
CA GLN A 213 -6.37 -7.75 -9.70
C GLN A 213 -5.24 -7.03 -10.46
N ASN A 214 -3.98 -7.48 -10.21
CA ASN A 214 -2.83 -6.93 -10.94
C ASN A 214 -2.94 -7.22 -12.43
N ALA A 215 -2.64 -6.23 -13.27
CA ALA A 215 -2.78 -6.35 -14.72
C ALA A 215 -1.55 -5.82 -15.46
N ASP A 216 -1.39 -6.36 -16.66
CA ASP A 216 -0.65 -5.72 -17.75
C ASP A 216 -1.62 -4.80 -18.50
N ILE A 217 -1.22 -3.54 -18.74
CA ILE A 217 -1.98 -2.56 -19.51
C ILE A 217 -1.29 -2.36 -20.85
N VAL A 218 -2.08 -2.28 -21.92
CA VAL A 218 -1.64 -1.82 -23.25
C VAL A 218 -2.39 -0.54 -23.59
N LEU A 219 -1.63 0.42 -24.09
CA LEU A 219 -2.13 1.70 -24.59
C LEU A 219 -1.79 1.75 -26.10
N ASP A 220 -2.81 1.68 -26.93
CA ASP A 220 -2.69 1.73 -28.41
C ASP A 220 -3.46 2.95 -28.93
N ASN A 221 -2.73 4.04 -29.16
CA ASN A 221 -3.27 5.31 -29.60
C ASN A 221 -4.39 5.88 -28.70
N VAL A 222 -4.25 5.72 -27.39
CA VAL A 222 -5.25 6.22 -26.41
C VAL A 222 -5.22 7.74 -26.42
N PHE A 223 -6.34 8.35 -26.80
CA PHE A 223 -6.50 9.81 -26.75
C PHE A 223 -6.86 10.28 -25.33
N VAL A 224 -6.15 11.27 -24.84
CA VAL A 224 -6.37 11.90 -23.52
C VAL A 224 -6.54 13.39 -23.71
N PRO A 225 -7.69 14.00 -23.34
CA PRO A 225 -7.90 15.44 -23.42
C PRO A 225 -6.91 16.25 -22.61
N ASP A 226 -6.67 17.50 -23.01
CA ASP A 226 -5.72 18.38 -22.32
C ASP A 226 -6.03 18.58 -20.83
N ASP A 227 -7.28 18.67 -20.48
CA ASP A 227 -7.77 18.84 -19.10
C ASP A 227 -7.59 17.58 -18.22
N CYS A 228 -7.23 16.43 -18.83
CA CYS A 228 -6.90 15.20 -18.16
C CYS A 228 -5.36 14.96 -18.00
N LYS A 229 -4.49 15.84 -18.53
CA LYS A 229 -3.07 15.88 -18.19
C LYS A 229 -2.93 16.60 -16.85
N LEU A 230 -2.35 15.94 -15.84
CA LEU A 230 -2.14 16.55 -14.52
C LEU A 230 -1.25 17.81 -14.63
N GLU A 231 -1.78 18.97 -14.24
CA GLU A 231 -1.17 20.28 -14.47
C GLU A 231 0.27 20.36 -13.99
N HIS A 232 0.55 19.83 -12.80
CA HIS A 232 1.85 19.93 -12.14
C HIS A 232 2.70 18.64 -12.27
N ALA A 233 2.30 17.68 -13.12
CA ALA A 233 3.07 16.46 -13.43
C ALA A 233 3.87 16.67 -14.73
N ASN A 234 4.97 17.43 -14.68
CA ASN A 234 5.76 17.84 -15.84
C ASN A 234 7.16 17.23 -15.90
N SER A 235 7.53 16.44 -14.88
CA SER A 235 8.83 15.79 -14.81
C SER A 235 8.79 14.59 -13.88
N PHE A 236 9.77 13.69 -13.99
CA PHE A 236 9.94 12.60 -13.01
C PHE A 236 10.18 13.13 -11.58
N LYS A 237 10.74 14.34 -11.45
CA LYS A 237 10.92 14.99 -10.15
C LYS A 237 9.57 15.29 -9.46
N ASP A 238 8.54 15.65 -10.23
CA ASP A 238 7.21 15.89 -9.68
C ASP A 238 6.59 14.59 -9.18
N LEU A 239 6.75 13.50 -9.92
CA LEU A 239 6.31 12.16 -9.51
C LEU A 239 6.94 11.70 -8.18
N ASN A 240 8.17 12.12 -7.88
CA ASN A 240 8.82 11.81 -6.60
C ASN A 240 8.05 12.36 -5.37
N LYS A 241 7.19 13.37 -5.54
CA LYS A 241 6.30 13.85 -4.46
C LYS A 241 5.29 12.79 -4.08
N VAL A 242 4.74 12.08 -5.07
CA VAL A 242 3.80 10.95 -4.88
C VAL A 242 4.54 9.77 -4.24
N PHE A 243 5.71 9.40 -4.74
CA PHE A 243 6.52 8.31 -4.18
C PHE A 243 6.91 8.51 -2.72
N LYS A 244 7.16 9.73 -2.30
CA LYS A 244 7.46 10.04 -0.89
C LYS A 244 6.29 9.65 0.02
N SER A 245 5.07 10.02 -0.34
CA SER A 245 3.86 9.68 0.41
C SER A 245 3.56 8.18 0.34
N ALA A 246 3.70 7.57 -0.83
CA ALA A 246 3.48 6.15 -1.04
C ALA A 246 4.39 5.27 -0.18
N ARG A 247 5.68 5.60 -0.07
CA ARG A 247 6.64 4.87 0.79
C ARG A 247 6.25 4.90 2.27
N SER A 248 5.76 6.03 2.76
CA SER A 248 5.23 6.14 4.12
C SER A 248 4.05 5.20 4.32
N THR A 249 3.09 5.20 3.40
CA THR A 249 1.93 4.30 3.44
C THR A 249 2.37 2.83 3.47
N VAL A 250 3.35 2.43 2.63
CA VAL A 250 3.87 1.04 2.62
C VAL A 250 4.58 0.68 3.94
N GLY A 251 5.21 1.63 4.61
CA GLY A 251 5.71 1.41 5.97
C GLY A 251 4.61 1.00 6.95
N TRP A 252 3.45 1.64 6.88
CA TRP A 252 2.28 1.28 7.67
C TRP A 252 1.63 -0.05 7.24
N GLN A 253 1.66 -0.39 5.97
CA GLN A 253 1.23 -1.72 5.48
C GLN A 253 2.08 -2.84 6.13
N ALA A 254 3.40 -2.62 6.23
CA ALA A 254 4.30 -3.56 6.89
C ALA A 254 4.00 -3.68 8.40
N VAL A 255 3.60 -2.59 9.07
CA VAL A 255 3.12 -2.61 10.47
C VAL A 255 1.86 -3.48 10.58
N GLY A 256 0.83 -3.21 9.77
CA GLY A 256 -0.43 -3.98 9.78
C GLY A 256 -0.22 -5.47 9.51
N THR A 257 0.66 -5.80 8.57
CA THR A 257 1.02 -7.20 8.27
C THR A 257 1.67 -7.88 9.47
N GLN A 258 2.55 -7.20 10.21
CA GLN A 258 3.13 -7.71 11.47
C GLN A 258 2.07 -7.89 12.56
N MET A 259 1.13 -6.95 12.71
CA MET A 259 -0.02 -7.08 13.62
C MET A 259 -0.84 -8.33 13.29
N GLY A 260 -1.19 -8.54 12.02
CA GLY A 260 -1.94 -9.71 11.56
C GLY A 260 -1.22 -11.04 11.81
N ALA A 261 0.10 -11.05 11.60
CA ALA A 261 0.94 -12.21 11.92
C ALA A 261 0.99 -12.50 13.42
N LEU A 262 1.12 -11.48 14.25
CA LEU A 262 1.10 -11.60 15.71
C LEU A 262 -0.25 -12.14 16.21
N ASP A 263 -1.37 -11.64 15.68
CA ASP A 263 -2.71 -12.12 16.05
C ASP A 263 -2.87 -13.62 15.79
N VAL A 264 -2.49 -14.07 14.60
CA VAL A 264 -2.56 -15.51 14.23
C VAL A 264 -1.64 -16.33 15.10
N ALA A 265 -0.40 -15.86 15.33
CA ALA A 265 0.57 -16.58 16.15
C ALA A 265 0.08 -16.74 17.60
N LEU A 266 -0.42 -15.67 18.22
CA LEU A 266 -0.93 -15.66 19.60
C LEU A 266 -2.15 -16.57 19.76
N ASP A 267 -3.10 -16.49 18.83
CA ASP A 267 -4.30 -17.36 18.86
C ASP A 267 -3.91 -18.82 18.75
N TYR A 268 -3.00 -19.15 17.84
CA TYR A 268 -2.56 -20.53 17.63
C TYR A 268 -1.79 -21.10 18.84
N VAL A 269 -0.80 -20.39 19.36
CA VAL A 269 0.04 -20.91 20.47
C VAL A 269 -0.75 -21.03 21.78
N ASP A 270 -1.84 -20.26 21.95
CA ASP A 270 -2.72 -20.35 23.12
C ASP A 270 -3.65 -21.56 23.06
N LYS A 271 -4.02 -22.02 21.87
CA LYS A 271 -4.92 -23.17 21.65
C LYS A 271 -4.15 -24.49 21.49
N ARG A 272 -3.03 -24.46 20.76
CA ARG A 272 -2.26 -25.68 20.43
C ARG A 272 -1.55 -26.24 21.63
N LYS A 273 -1.69 -27.59 21.82
CA LYS A 273 -0.97 -28.34 22.86
C LYS A 273 0.01 -29.32 22.24
N GLN A 274 1.20 -29.42 22.80
CA GLN A 274 2.19 -30.44 22.55
C GLN A 274 2.88 -30.79 23.86
N PHE A 275 3.35 -32.05 24.00
CA PHE A 275 3.99 -32.52 25.25
C PHE A 275 3.14 -32.24 26.50
N GLY A 276 1.84 -32.38 26.37
CA GLY A 276 0.86 -32.23 27.47
C GLY A 276 0.50 -30.78 27.88
N LYS A 277 1.06 -29.72 27.25
CA LYS A 277 0.79 -28.31 27.61
C LYS A 277 0.66 -27.41 26.38
N LYS A 278 0.14 -26.19 26.59
CA LYS A 278 0.07 -25.17 25.54
C LYS A 278 1.47 -24.85 25.03
N ILE A 279 1.60 -24.72 23.71
CA ILE A 279 2.91 -24.40 23.13
C ILE A 279 3.38 -22.98 23.49
N SER A 280 2.47 -22.08 23.90
CA SER A 280 2.81 -20.76 24.46
C SER A 280 3.65 -20.83 25.74
N SER A 281 3.68 -21.97 26.45
CA SER A 281 4.46 -22.15 27.67
C SER A 281 5.93 -22.55 27.42
N PHE A 282 6.35 -22.78 26.17
CA PHE A 282 7.73 -23.17 25.86
C PHE A 282 8.57 -21.93 25.59
N GLN A 283 9.78 -21.88 26.17
CA GLN A 283 10.70 -20.74 26.12
C GLN A 283 11.05 -20.30 24.68
N LEU A 284 11.30 -21.24 23.76
CA LEU A 284 11.62 -20.91 22.37
C LEU A 284 10.45 -20.25 21.63
N ASN A 285 9.21 -20.63 21.96
CA ASN A 285 8.01 -19.98 21.39
C ASN A 285 7.80 -18.59 21.99
N GLN A 286 8.03 -18.43 23.30
CA GLN A 286 7.99 -17.10 23.93
C GLN A 286 9.06 -16.16 23.38
N ASN A 287 10.27 -16.67 23.11
CA ASN A 287 11.33 -15.91 22.47
C ASN A 287 10.92 -15.41 21.06
N LYS A 288 10.32 -16.28 20.23
CA LYS A 288 9.82 -15.90 18.90
C LYS A 288 8.72 -14.84 19.00
N LEU A 289 7.77 -15.00 19.91
CA LEU A 289 6.70 -14.00 20.13
C LEU A 289 7.26 -12.66 20.61
N ALA A 290 8.24 -12.67 21.50
CA ALA A 290 8.92 -11.46 21.97
C ALA A 290 9.69 -10.77 20.83
N THR A 291 10.32 -11.54 19.92
CA THR A 291 10.99 -10.98 18.72
C THR A 291 9.97 -10.33 17.77
N ILE A 292 8.85 -11.02 17.47
CA ILE A 292 7.78 -10.44 16.63
C ILE A 292 7.25 -9.14 17.25
N GLN A 293 6.99 -9.13 18.55
CA GLN A 293 6.52 -7.94 19.26
C GLN A 293 7.57 -6.80 19.23
N GLY A 294 8.84 -7.12 19.42
CA GLY A 294 9.93 -6.13 19.33
C GLY A 294 10.05 -5.51 17.94
N ASN A 295 9.96 -6.32 16.89
CA ASN A 295 9.96 -5.86 15.51
C ASN A 295 8.77 -4.95 15.19
N LEU A 296 7.59 -5.32 15.70
CA LEU A 296 6.36 -4.52 15.54
C LEU A 296 6.52 -3.16 16.21
N VAL A 297 6.91 -3.11 17.49
CA VAL A 297 7.11 -1.86 18.24
C VAL A 297 8.17 -0.97 17.57
N ALA A 298 9.27 -1.55 17.10
CA ALA A 298 10.30 -0.79 16.37
C ALA A 298 9.74 -0.18 15.07
N SER A 299 8.92 -0.95 14.35
CA SER A 299 8.25 -0.48 13.12
C SER A 299 7.25 0.64 13.43
N GLU A 300 6.38 0.46 14.43
CA GLU A 300 5.40 1.48 14.86
C GLU A 300 6.08 2.75 15.33
N SER A 301 7.13 2.66 16.14
CA SER A 301 7.89 3.82 16.63
C SER A 301 8.50 4.63 15.49
N MET A 302 9.08 3.95 14.49
CA MET A 302 9.64 4.61 13.31
C MET A 302 8.54 5.29 12.49
N MET A 303 7.43 4.61 12.25
CA MET A 303 6.32 5.13 11.46
C MET A 303 5.56 6.26 12.17
N ALA A 304 5.34 6.15 13.47
CA ALA A 304 4.73 7.23 14.27
C ALA A 304 5.60 8.49 14.25
N GLN A 305 6.93 8.34 14.37
CA GLN A 305 7.83 9.49 14.26
C GLN A 305 7.81 10.11 12.87
N LEU A 306 7.77 9.29 11.80
CA LEU A 306 7.64 9.78 10.42
C LEU A 306 6.32 10.54 10.23
N ALA A 307 5.20 10.01 10.73
CA ALA A 307 3.90 10.67 10.68
C ALA A 307 3.92 12.06 11.34
N ARG A 308 4.51 12.17 12.53
CA ARG A 308 4.70 13.48 13.21
C ARG A 308 5.57 14.45 12.40
N MET A 309 6.55 13.94 11.64
CA MET A 309 7.37 14.78 10.75
C MET A 309 6.59 15.21 9.51
N GLU A 310 5.72 14.36 8.99
CA GLU A 310 4.82 14.68 7.89
C GLU A 310 3.81 15.76 8.28
N ASP A 311 3.20 15.67 9.47
CA ASP A 311 2.29 16.70 10.02
C ASP A 311 2.96 18.08 10.13
N ARG A 312 4.28 18.10 10.45
CA ARG A 312 5.07 19.35 10.53
C ARG A 312 5.65 19.79 9.19
N GLY A 313 5.40 19.06 8.10
CA GLY A 313 5.98 19.34 6.78
C GLY A 313 7.51 19.15 6.71
N SER A 314 8.13 18.48 7.68
CA SER A 314 9.59 18.30 7.81
C SER A 314 10.12 16.95 7.30
N ALA A 315 9.24 16.03 6.94
CA ALA A 315 9.61 14.73 6.42
C ALA A 315 10.27 14.85 5.03
N ARG A 316 11.35 14.08 4.81
CA ARG A 316 12.11 14.04 3.55
C ARG A 316 11.99 12.67 2.91
N ASN A 317 12.24 12.61 1.60
CA ASN A 317 12.10 11.38 0.80
C ASN A 317 12.96 10.22 1.31
N GLU A 318 14.21 10.49 1.70
CA GLU A 318 15.13 9.47 2.24
C GLU A 318 14.68 8.90 3.59
N GLN A 319 13.92 9.67 4.38
CA GLN A 319 13.35 9.18 5.64
C GLN A 319 12.18 8.23 5.39
N SER A 320 11.31 8.53 4.42
CA SER A 320 10.25 7.62 3.99
C SER A 320 10.84 6.34 3.35
N ALA A 321 11.94 6.47 2.58
CA ALA A 321 12.65 5.33 1.99
C ALA A 321 13.25 4.42 3.08
N LEU A 322 13.95 5.01 4.06
CA LEU A 322 14.51 4.27 5.19
C LEU A 322 13.42 3.54 5.99
N ALA A 323 12.33 4.25 6.31
CA ALA A 323 11.23 3.69 7.07
C ALA A 323 10.60 2.49 6.34
N LYS A 324 10.29 2.62 5.03
CA LYS A 324 9.76 1.52 4.20
C LYS A 324 10.72 0.32 4.17
N ALA A 325 12.00 0.55 3.96
CA ALA A 325 12.99 -0.52 3.90
C ALA A 325 13.08 -1.27 5.24
N PHE A 326 13.20 -0.55 6.35
CA PHE A 326 13.35 -1.16 7.67
C PHE A 326 12.09 -1.91 8.12
N THR A 327 10.92 -1.28 8.03
CA THR A 327 9.66 -1.91 8.47
C THR A 327 9.34 -3.15 7.65
N SER A 328 9.57 -3.13 6.32
CA SER A 328 9.34 -4.31 5.48
C SER A 328 10.36 -5.43 5.73
N LYS A 329 11.60 -5.12 6.11
CA LYS A 329 12.59 -6.12 6.56
C LYS A 329 12.14 -6.78 7.86
N LEU A 330 11.77 -6.00 8.87
CA LEU A 330 11.28 -6.50 10.16
C LEU A 330 9.99 -7.31 9.99
N MET A 331 9.12 -6.89 9.09
CA MET A 331 7.92 -7.63 8.72
C MET A 331 8.24 -9.03 8.19
N ARG A 332 9.21 -9.18 7.26
CA ARG A 332 9.61 -10.49 6.73
C ARG A 332 10.10 -11.42 7.83
N GLU A 333 10.88 -10.93 8.76
CA GLU A 333 11.33 -11.70 9.92
C GLU A 333 10.12 -12.12 10.80
N SER A 334 9.22 -11.19 11.10
CA SER A 334 8.04 -11.43 11.94
C SER A 334 7.10 -12.49 11.34
N VAL A 335 6.80 -12.42 10.04
CA VAL A 335 5.93 -13.39 9.38
C VAL A 335 6.59 -14.76 9.26
N ALA A 336 7.92 -14.82 9.08
CA ALA A 336 8.67 -16.08 9.07
C ALA A 336 8.63 -16.77 10.42
N LEU A 337 8.86 -16.04 11.52
CA LEU A 337 8.75 -16.56 12.89
C LEU A 337 7.32 -16.98 13.22
N GLY A 338 6.31 -16.21 12.78
CA GLY A 338 4.90 -16.56 12.91
C GLY A 338 4.58 -17.88 12.21
N ARG A 339 5.04 -18.06 10.96
CA ARG A 339 4.86 -19.31 10.21
C ARG A 339 5.54 -20.50 10.91
N GLU A 340 6.75 -20.33 11.47
CA GLU A 340 7.43 -21.37 12.22
C GLU A 340 6.66 -21.79 13.48
N LEU A 341 6.03 -20.85 14.20
CA LEU A 341 5.22 -21.12 15.40
C LEU A 341 4.06 -22.06 15.11
N LEU A 342 3.52 -22.03 13.89
CA LEU A 342 2.44 -22.90 13.47
C LEU A 342 2.91 -24.29 12.98
N GLY A 343 4.21 -24.49 12.78
CA GLY A 343 4.76 -25.72 12.24
C GLY A 343 4.19 -26.06 10.85
N GLY A 344 3.75 -27.30 10.60
CA GLY A 344 3.12 -27.70 9.34
C GLY A 344 1.83 -26.95 9.02
N ASN A 345 1.06 -26.55 10.03
CA ASN A 345 -0.15 -25.74 9.85
C ASN A 345 0.15 -24.33 9.32
N GLY A 346 1.37 -23.83 9.53
CA GLY A 346 1.84 -22.58 8.95
C GLY A 346 2.01 -22.59 7.42
N LEU A 347 1.84 -23.73 6.77
CA LEU A 347 1.84 -23.91 5.32
C LEU A 347 0.42 -23.98 4.73
N MET A 348 -0.61 -24.01 5.58
CA MET A 348 -2.00 -24.11 5.17
C MET A 348 -2.68 -22.74 5.21
N THR A 349 -3.38 -22.39 4.14
CA THR A 349 -4.03 -21.06 4.03
C THR A 349 -5.17 -20.89 5.04
N GLU A 350 -5.84 -21.96 5.46
CA GLU A 350 -6.91 -21.94 6.47
C GLU A 350 -6.49 -21.32 7.81
N TYR A 351 -5.18 -21.37 8.15
CA TYR A 351 -4.63 -20.70 9.34
C TYR A 351 -4.22 -19.25 9.07
N ARG A 352 -4.47 -18.71 7.90
CA ARG A 352 -4.08 -17.36 7.46
C ARG A 352 -2.57 -17.08 7.42
N MET A 353 -1.76 -17.68 8.27
CA MET A 353 -0.34 -17.38 8.37
C MET A 353 0.41 -17.59 7.05
N ALA A 354 0.08 -18.67 6.30
CA ALA A 354 0.68 -18.93 4.99
C ALA A 354 0.39 -17.80 3.99
N LYS A 355 -0.85 -17.26 4.00
CA LYS A 355 -1.25 -16.10 3.20
C LYS A 355 -0.45 -14.86 3.60
N ILE A 356 -0.43 -14.52 4.89
CA ILE A 356 0.30 -13.35 5.42
C ILE A 356 1.79 -13.43 5.08
N PHE A 357 2.40 -14.62 5.22
CA PHE A 357 3.81 -14.86 4.88
C PHE A 357 4.09 -14.59 3.40
N ASN A 358 3.23 -15.05 2.50
CA ASN A 358 3.38 -14.79 1.07
C ASN A 358 3.11 -13.32 0.72
N ASP A 359 2.06 -12.70 1.28
CA ASP A 359 1.68 -11.31 1.00
C ASP A 359 2.80 -10.32 1.41
N ALA A 360 3.55 -10.65 2.45
CA ALA A 360 4.71 -9.86 2.89
C ALA A 360 5.76 -9.67 1.79
N GLU A 361 5.95 -10.63 0.88
CA GLU A 361 6.91 -10.53 -0.22
C GLU A 361 6.53 -9.44 -1.25
N ALA A 362 5.23 -9.19 -1.46
CA ALA A 362 4.79 -8.08 -2.30
C ALA A 362 5.11 -6.73 -1.65
N ILE A 363 4.77 -6.57 -0.36
CA ILE A 363 5.03 -5.34 0.40
C ILE A 363 6.55 -5.03 0.47
N TYR A 364 7.38 -6.06 0.60
CA TYR A 364 8.84 -5.92 0.57
C TYR A 364 9.34 -5.44 -0.80
N SER A 365 8.67 -5.83 -1.89
CA SER A 365 9.14 -5.66 -3.28
C SER A 365 8.69 -4.36 -3.93
N TYR A 366 7.43 -3.93 -3.74
CA TYR A 366 6.88 -2.76 -4.44
C TYR A 366 7.21 -1.42 -3.75
N GLU A 367 6.85 -0.28 -4.38
CA GLU A 367 7.14 1.11 -3.97
C GLU A 367 8.65 1.39 -3.77
N GLY A 368 9.43 0.85 -4.71
CA GLY A 368 10.86 0.68 -4.61
C GLY A 368 11.21 -0.56 -3.79
N SER A 369 12.03 -1.44 -4.38
CA SER A 369 12.55 -2.61 -3.67
C SER A 369 13.29 -2.18 -2.40
N TYR A 370 13.55 -3.13 -1.51
CA TYR A 370 14.40 -2.89 -0.34
C TYR A 370 15.72 -2.20 -0.74
N ASP A 371 16.40 -2.72 -1.77
CA ASP A 371 17.70 -2.19 -2.21
C ASP A 371 17.59 -0.77 -2.77
N ILE A 372 16.58 -0.47 -3.59
CA ILE A 372 16.34 0.89 -4.11
C ILE A 372 16.13 1.88 -2.96
N ASN A 373 15.35 1.53 -1.95
CA ASN A 373 15.15 2.39 -0.80
C ASN A 373 16.43 2.57 0.04
N GLN A 374 17.26 1.54 0.13
CA GLN A 374 18.59 1.64 0.76
C GLN A 374 19.54 2.55 -0.03
N LEU A 375 19.53 2.49 -1.38
CA LEU A 375 20.33 3.39 -2.21
C LEU A 375 19.88 4.85 -2.05
N VAL A 376 18.58 5.13 -2.01
CA VAL A 376 18.03 6.48 -1.73
C VAL A 376 18.55 6.99 -0.38
N THR A 377 18.52 6.15 0.65
CA THR A 377 19.00 6.48 1.99
C THR A 377 20.52 6.66 2.02
N GLY A 378 21.26 5.74 1.39
CA GLY A 378 22.71 5.77 1.30
C GLY A 378 23.22 7.06 0.64
N ARG A 379 22.59 7.47 -0.47
CA ARG A 379 22.89 8.75 -1.12
C ARG A 379 22.72 9.94 -0.16
N ALA A 380 21.65 9.95 0.63
CA ALA A 380 21.41 11.03 1.57
C ALA A 380 22.45 11.09 2.71
N ILE A 381 22.99 9.94 3.11
CA ILE A 381 24.02 9.83 4.16
C ILE A 381 25.40 10.22 3.65
N THR A 382 25.76 9.77 2.45
CA THR A 382 27.12 9.91 1.89
C THR A 382 27.28 11.13 0.99
N GLY A 383 26.19 11.66 0.42
CA GLY A 383 26.22 12.65 -0.65
C GLY A 383 26.50 12.07 -2.04
N GLU A 384 26.84 10.78 -2.14
CA GLU A 384 27.23 10.13 -3.39
C GLU A 384 26.07 9.30 -3.96
N SER A 385 25.83 9.42 -5.28
CA SER A 385 24.80 8.62 -5.95
C SER A 385 25.36 7.27 -6.37
N ALA A 386 24.68 6.18 -5.94
CA ALA A 386 24.94 4.84 -6.44
C ALA A 386 24.04 4.47 -7.64
N PHE A 387 23.15 5.37 -8.06
CA PHE A 387 22.39 5.19 -9.31
C PHE A 387 23.27 5.57 -10.49
N VAL A 388 23.40 4.66 -11.43
CA VAL A 388 24.17 4.83 -12.69
C VAL A 388 23.32 5.46 -13.76
#